data_5fcf48880e9bb3bbf9b9d8a5599f67a6
#
_entry.id   5fcf48880e9bb3bbf9b9d8a5599f67a6
#
_cell.length_a   1.000
_cell.length_b   1.000
_cell.length_c   1.000
_cell.angle_alpha   90.00
_cell.angle_beta   90.00
_cell.angle_gamma   90.00
#
_symmetry.space_group_name_H-M   'P 1'
#
loop_
_entity.id
_entity.type
_entity.pdbx_description
1 polymer ?
#
loop_
_entity_poly.entity_id
_entity_poly.type
_entity_poly.pdbx_seq_one_letter_code
_entity_poly.pdbx_strand_id
1 'polypeptide(L)'
;MKISIVIPVYNVEAYIEDCLKSVAAQTFNGDMECIIVDDCTPDNSCAIIERFIKEYNGSIDFKLVHHTVNRGLSAARNTGIDAATGEYIYFLDSDDEITPDCIELLAEPLKNKKYDFVIGNYETVGSDKEFPPLLLEEGKIDGNEEIRNHYFTDQWYMMAWNKLYNLDLIRKEELYFKEGLLNEDELWSFQIACTAQSMSVVRHSTYKYKIRESSIMGQLRDTNRAYALSVVFNEAYKWSEEKGVLYDYFHKILNYREQVFSIIFSQKTCSQKKELFLKCYKNLHINPLHAYKNKMITSRSLVKEFYNYLPFIVGFYYLRFYNTILKR
;
A
#
# COMPACT_ATOMS: atom_id res chain seq x y z
N MET A 1 -23.43 12.95 -0.06
CA MET A 1 -22.23 12.12 -0.21
C MET A 1 -22.08 11.27 1.04
N LYS A 2 -21.97 9.97 0.86
CA LYS A 2 -21.72 9.01 1.95
C LYS A 2 -20.27 8.53 1.91
N ILE A 3 -19.63 8.41 3.07
CA ILE A 3 -18.24 7.94 3.22
C ILE A 3 -18.21 6.68 4.07
N SER A 4 -17.50 5.66 3.60
CA SER A 4 -17.24 4.42 4.34
C SER A 4 -15.82 4.46 4.91
N ILE A 5 -15.69 4.37 6.23
CA ILE A 5 -14.41 4.20 6.93
C ILE A 5 -14.22 2.71 7.18
N VAL A 6 -13.06 2.16 6.83
CA VAL A 6 -12.71 0.74 7.02
C VAL A 6 -11.57 0.64 8.02
N ILE A 7 -11.78 -0.13 9.08
CA ILE A 7 -10.81 -0.38 10.15
C ILE A 7 -10.54 -1.88 10.24
N PRO A 8 -9.38 -2.37 9.76
CA PRO A 8 -8.96 -3.76 9.97
C PRO A 8 -8.46 -3.94 11.42
N VAL A 9 -8.89 -5.00 12.08
CA VAL A 9 -8.61 -5.25 13.50
C VAL A 9 -7.93 -6.60 13.71
N TYR A 10 -6.73 -6.58 14.29
CA TYR A 10 -6.03 -7.76 14.76
C TYR A 10 -5.01 -7.41 15.85
N ASN A 11 -5.18 -7.92 17.08
CA ASN A 11 -4.26 -7.75 18.23
C ASN A 11 -3.97 -6.28 18.57
N VAL A 12 -5.03 -5.48 18.79
CA VAL A 12 -4.97 -4.02 19.02
C VAL A 12 -5.78 -3.54 20.23
N GLU A 13 -6.02 -4.39 21.24
CA GLU A 13 -6.83 -4.06 22.41
C GLU A 13 -6.38 -2.79 23.16
N ALA A 14 -5.09 -2.45 23.07
CA ALA A 14 -4.53 -1.25 23.70
C ALA A 14 -4.84 0.06 22.95
N TYR A 15 -5.32 0.00 21.70
CA TYR A 15 -5.41 1.16 20.79
C TYR A 15 -6.80 1.37 20.20
N ILE A 16 -7.54 0.28 19.98
CA ILE A 16 -8.80 0.31 19.22
C ILE A 16 -9.84 1.27 19.79
N GLU A 17 -9.89 1.45 21.12
CA GLU A 17 -10.85 2.37 21.73
C GLU A 17 -10.58 3.83 21.33
N ASP A 18 -9.31 4.27 21.30
CA ASP A 18 -8.93 5.62 20.90
C ASP A 18 -9.14 5.84 19.41
N CYS A 19 -8.83 4.83 18.59
CA CYS A 19 -9.13 4.82 17.16
C CYS A 19 -10.63 5.06 16.90
N LEU A 20 -11.51 4.29 17.55
CA LEU A 20 -12.96 4.44 17.43
C LEU A 20 -13.48 5.79 17.92
N LYS A 21 -12.93 6.32 19.03
CA LYS A 21 -13.25 7.66 19.53
C LYS A 21 -12.88 8.74 18.51
N SER A 22 -11.75 8.60 17.81
CA SER A 22 -11.33 9.53 16.78
C SER A 22 -12.29 9.56 15.59
N VAL A 23 -12.86 8.41 15.22
CA VAL A 23 -13.92 8.32 14.20
C VAL A 23 -15.22 8.92 14.71
N ALA A 24 -15.62 8.61 15.95
CA ALA A 24 -16.86 9.14 16.55
C ALA A 24 -16.85 10.66 16.72
N ALA A 25 -15.67 11.27 16.80
CA ALA A 25 -15.47 12.72 16.94
C ALA A 25 -15.49 13.48 15.61
N GLN A 26 -15.70 12.83 14.47
CA GLN A 26 -15.65 13.50 13.16
C GLN A 26 -16.74 14.57 13.01
N THR A 27 -16.34 15.74 12.48
CA THR A 27 -17.22 16.91 12.26
C THR A 27 -17.90 16.91 10.89
N PHE A 28 -17.59 15.96 10.04
CA PHE A 28 -18.18 15.86 8.71
C PHE A 28 -19.71 15.76 8.76
N ASN A 29 -20.39 16.69 8.10
CA ASN A 29 -21.85 16.82 8.13
C ASN A 29 -22.57 16.04 7.01
N GLY A 30 -21.96 14.97 6.51
CA GLY A 30 -22.55 14.01 5.56
C GLY A 30 -22.78 12.66 6.22
N ASP A 31 -23.31 11.72 5.45
CA ASP A 31 -23.52 10.36 5.94
C ASP A 31 -22.18 9.62 6.07
N MET A 32 -21.97 8.93 7.19
CA MET A 32 -20.81 8.08 7.42
C MET A 32 -21.23 6.70 7.92
N GLU A 33 -20.49 5.69 7.48
CA GLU A 33 -20.47 4.37 8.09
C GLU A 33 -19.04 4.00 8.44
N CYS A 34 -18.85 3.21 9.50
CA CYS A 34 -17.58 2.68 9.92
C CYS A 34 -17.66 1.14 9.94
N ILE A 35 -16.93 0.51 9.04
CA ILE A 35 -16.89 -0.94 8.86
C ILE A 35 -15.62 -1.43 9.56
N ILE A 36 -15.80 -2.08 10.70
CA ILE A 36 -14.74 -2.64 11.52
C ILE A 36 -14.64 -4.11 11.15
N VAL A 37 -13.50 -4.55 10.64
CA VAL A 37 -13.30 -5.93 10.21
C VAL A 37 -12.38 -6.63 11.20
N ASP A 38 -12.97 -7.47 12.04
CA ASP A 38 -12.24 -8.36 12.94
C ASP A 38 -11.64 -9.53 12.16
N ASP A 39 -10.33 -9.55 12.05
CA ASP A 39 -9.58 -10.62 11.39
C ASP A 39 -9.29 -11.80 12.34
N CYS A 40 -10.30 -12.25 13.08
CA CYS A 40 -10.20 -13.30 14.10
C CYS A 40 -9.14 -12.97 15.16
N THR A 41 -9.28 -11.79 15.78
CA THR A 41 -8.32 -11.30 16.79
C THR A 41 -8.31 -12.18 18.03
N PRO A 42 -7.11 -12.51 18.59
CA PRO A 42 -7.01 -13.36 19.78
C PRO A 42 -7.15 -12.60 21.11
N ASP A 43 -7.16 -11.25 21.06
CA ASP A 43 -7.20 -10.37 22.24
C ASP A 43 -8.61 -9.83 22.54
N ASN A 44 -8.74 -8.87 23.45
CA ASN A 44 -10.03 -8.30 23.84
C ASN A 44 -10.55 -7.21 22.90
N SER A 45 -9.93 -6.99 21.74
CA SER A 45 -10.35 -5.93 20.80
C SER A 45 -11.83 -6.02 20.45
N CYS A 46 -12.37 -7.22 20.16
CA CYS A 46 -13.79 -7.39 19.85
C CYS A 46 -14.72 -6.95 20.97
N ALA A 47 -14.42 -7.35 22.23
CA ALA A 47 -15.25 -6.95 23.37
C ALA A 47 -15.27 -5.41 23.58
N ILE A 48 -14.14 -4.75 23.32
CA ILE A 48 -14.04 -3.28 23.38
C ILE A 48 -14.90 -2.64 22.27
N ILE A 49 -14.83 -3.16 21.04
CA ILE A 49 -15.60 -2.69 19.90
C ILE A 49 -17.10 -2.84 20.14
N GLU A 50 -17.54 -4.04 20.56
CA GLU A 50 -18.96 -4.32 20.84
C GLU A 50 -19.53 -3.40 21.93
N ARG A 51 -18.75 -3.18 23.01
CA ARG A 51 -19.13 -2.22 24.07
C ARG A 51 -19.25 -0.81 23.48
N PHE A 52 -18.25 -0.37 22.72
CA PHE A 52 -18.24 0.97 22.09
C PHE A 52 -19.46 1.18 21.21
N ILE A 53 -19.76 0.23 20.29
CA ILE A 53 -20.92 0.29 19.39
C ILE A 53 -22.23 0.39 20.19
N LYS A 54 -22.36 -0.40 21.26
CA LYS A 54 -23.55 -0.40 22.11
C LYS A 54 -23.77 0.93 22.85
N GLU A 55 -22.69 1.59 23.24
CA GLU A 55 -22.74 2.86 24.00
C GLU A 55 -22.79 4.08 23.08
N TYR A 56 -22.47 3.93 21.80
CA TYR A 56 -22.46 5.04 20.84
C TYR A 56 -23.87 5.49 20.48
N ASN A 57 -24.11 6.81 20.59
CA ASN A 57 -25.43 7.43 20.33
C ASN A 57 -25.37 8.49 19.22
N GLY A 58 -24.29 8.56 18.45
CA GLY A 58 -24.14 9.51 17.34
C GLY A 58 -24.76 9.01 16.02
N SER A 59 -24.44 9.70 14.93
CA SER A 59 -25.03 9.46 13.61
C SER A 59 -24.27 8.47 12.72
N ILE A 60 -23.05 8.06 13.12
CA ILE A 60 -22.22 7.15 12.32
C ILE A 60 -22.72 5.71 12.48
N ASP A 61 -22.94 5.02 11.37
CA ASP A 61 -23.36 3.62 11.37
C ASP A 61 -22.15 2.70 11.54
N PHE A 62 -21.86 2.25 12.79
CA PHE A 62 -20.78 1.33 13.09
C PHE A 62 -21.20 -0.12 12.84
N LYS A 63 -20.44 -0.84 12.02
CA LYS A 63 -20.67 -2.26 11.66
C LYS A 63 -19.46 -3.08 12.00
N LEU A 64 -19.66 -4.19 12.71
CA LEU A 64 -18.62 -5.17 13.00
C LEU A 64 -18.81 -6.40 12.11
N VAL A 65 -17.78 -6.73 11.34
CA VAL A 65 -17.72 -7.90 10.45
C VAL A 65 -16.62 -8.83 10.95
N HIS A 66 -16.91 -10.12 11.08
CA HIS A 66 -15.96 -11.09 11.61
C HIS A 66 -15.45 -12.04 10.53
N HIS A 67 -14.15 -12.27 10.50
CA HIS A 67 -13.55 -13.42 9.84
C HIS A 67 -13.56 -14.63 10.78
N THR A 68 -13.79 -15.80 10.24
CA THR A 68 -13.76 -17.06 11.02
C THR A 68 -12.36 -17.59 11.29
N VAL A 69 -11.36 -17.07 10.58
CA VAL A 69 -9.92 -17.33 10.73
C VAL A 69 -9.14 -16.07 10.39
N ASN A 70 -7.93 -15.92 10.92
CA ASN A 70 -7.05 -14.82 10.52
C ASN A 70 -6.65 -14.99 9.03
N ARG A 71 -6.99 -13.99 8.21
CA ARG A 71 -6.69 -13.93 6.77
C ARG A 71 -5.67 -12.84 6.42
N GLY A 72 -5.31 -12.00 7.40
CA GLY A 72 -4.36 -10.91 7.25
C GLY A 72 -4.95 -9.58 6.80
N LEU A 73 -4.16 -8.52 6.93
CA LEU A 73 -4.55 -7.12 6.71
C LEU A 73 -5.20 -6.87 5.34
N SER A 74 -4.61 -7.42 4.27
CA SER A 74 -5.15 -7.30 2.91
C SER A 74 -6.58 -7.84 2.81
N ALA A 75 -6.84 -9.03 3.38
CA ALA A 75 -8.16 -9.64 3.35
C ALA A 75 -9.17 -8.84 4.18
N ALA A 76 -8.76 -8.30 5.32
CA ALA A 76 -9.62 -7.45 6.13
C ALA A 76 -10.00 -6.14 5.40
N ARG A 77 -9.05 -5.48 4.75
CA ARG A 77 -9.35 -4.29 3.92
C ARG A 77 -10.26 -4.64 2.74
N ASN A 78 -10.04 -5.78 2.07
CA ASN A 78 -10.89 -6.25 0.97
C ASN A 78 -12.33 -6.53 1.43
N THR A 79 -12.51 -7.17 2.57
CA THR A 79 -13.82 -7.36 3.20
C THR A 79 -14.49 -6.01 3.48
N GLY A 80 -13.72 -5.01 3.91
CA GLY A 80 -14.20 -3.65 4.08
C GLY A 80 -14.63 -3.00 2.76
N ILE A 81 -13.89 -3.19 1.65
CA ILE A 81 -14.26 -2.71 0.31
C ILE A 81 -15.59 -3.33 -0.15
N ASP A 82 -15.76 -4.63 0.08
CA ASP A 82 -16.97 -5.36 -0.32
C ASP A 82 -18.20 -4.89 0.48
N ALA A 83 -18.03 -4.63 1.78
CA ALA A 83 -19.09 -4.20 2.68
C ALA A 83 -19.42 -2.71 2.58
N ALA A 84 -18.54 -1.88 2.01
CA ALA A 84 -18.71 -0.43 1.90
C ALA A 84 -19.87 -0.06 0.98
N THR A 85 -20.67 0.95 1.40
CA THR A 85 -21.80 1.46 0.62
C THR A 85 -21.70 2.96 0.32
N GLY A 86 -20.58 3.59 0.72
CA GLY A 86 -20.30 5.00 0.46
C GLY A 86 -19.91 5.30 -0.98
N GLU A 87 -19.94 6.56 -1.36
CA GLU A 87 -19.36 7.04 -2.63
C GLU A 87 -17.82 7.03 -2.58
N TYR A 88 -17.27 7.24 -1.38
CA TYR A 88 -15.84 7.20 -1.10
C TYR A 88 -15.55 6.26 0.06
N ILE A 89 -14.36 5.65 0.02
CA ILE A 89 -13.83 4.78 1.06
C ILE A 89 -12.56 5.38 1.66
N TYR A 90 -12.40 5.24 2.96
CA TYR A 90 -11.26 5.69 3.75
C TYR A 90 -10.71 4.51 4.57
N PHE A 91 -9.42 4.27 4.51
CA PHE A 91 -8.77 3.25 5.35
C PHE A 91 -8.13 3.92 6.56
N LEU A 92 -8.39 3.35 7.75
CA LEU A 92 -7.81 3.76 9.02
C LEU A 92 -7.21 2.53 9.71
N ASP A 93 -5.92 2.57 10.01
CA ASP A 93 -5.30 1.51 10.78
C ASP A 93 -5.75 1.58 12.25
N SER A 94 -6.07 0.44 12.84
CA SER A 94 -6.76 0.33 14.15
C SER A 94 -5.90 0.75 15.35
N ASP A 95 -4.65 1.05 15.14
CA ASP A 95 -3.69 1.55 16.13
C ASP A 95 -3.39 3.05 15.99
N ASP A 96 -4.00 3.70 15.01
CA ASP A 96 -3.84 5.12 14.70
C ASP A 96 -5.10 5.94 15.03
N GLU A 97 -5.01 7.25 14.88
CA GLU A 97 -6.12 8.19 15.10
C GLU A 97 -6.21 9.21 13.95
N ILE A 98 -7.39 9.75 13.76
CA ILE A 98 -7.64 10.88 12.84
C ILE A 98 -8.05 12.13 13.60
N THR A 99 -7.74 13.32 13.06
CA THR A 99 -8.20 14.59 13.65
C THR A 99 -9.72 14.72 13.50
N PRO A 100 -10.40 15.46 14.37
CA PRO A 100 -11.87 15.59 14.31
C PRO A 100 -12.40 16.14 12.99
N ASP A 101 -11.62 16.92 12.28
CA ASP A 101 -11.92 17.54 10.99
C ASP A 101 -11.40 16.76 9.77
N CYS A 102 -10.82 15.57 9.98
CA CYS A 102 -10.15 14.78 8.93
C CYS A 102 -11.08 14.53 7.73
N ILE A 103 -12.23 13.90 7.97
CA ILE A 103 -13.15 13.54 6.88
C ILE A 103 -13.76 14.80 6.24
N GLU A 104 -14.04 15.84 7.03
CA GLU A 104 -14.53 17.11 6.51
C GLU A 104 -13.55 17.78 5.56
N LEU A 105 -12.27 17.89 5.95
CA LEU A 105 -11.21 18.49 5.14
C LEU A 105 -10.94 17.70 3.86
N LEU A 106 -10.88 16.37 3.96
CA LEU A 106 -10.68 15.53 2.78
C LEU A 106 -11.89 15.54 1.83
N ALA A 107 -13.08 15.75 2.36
CA ALA A 107 -14.32 15.83 1.57
C ALA A 107 -14.56 17.22 0.94
N GLU A 108 -13.89 18.28 1.43
CA GLU A 108 -14.08 19.65 0.94
C GLU A 108 -13.85 19.81 -0.59
N PRO A 109 -12.75 19.28 -1.17
CA PRO A 109 -12.56 19.34 -2.62
C PRO A 109 -13.66 18.64 -3.40
N LEU A 110 -14.30 17.61 -2.83
CA LEU A 110 -15.34 16.79 -3.47
C LEU A 110 -16.68 17.51 -3.64
N LYS A 111 -16.90 18.62 -2.94
CA LYS A 111 -18.10 19.48 -3.12
C LYS A 111 -18.17 20.09 -4.52
N ASN A 112 -17.02 20.33 -5.15
CA ASN A 112 -16.92 21.01 -6.43
C ASN A 112 -16.67 20.06 -7.61
N LYS A 113 -15.98 18.93 -7.37
CA LYS A 113 -15.60 17.97 -8.41
C LYS A 113 -15.42 16.59 -7.79
N LYS A 114 -15.84 15.53 -8.49
CA LYS A 114 -15.46 14.16 -8.14
C LYS A 114 -14.00 13.93 -8.53
N TYR A 115 -13.19 13.50 -7.56
CA TYR A 115 -11.82 13.05 -7.78
C TYR A 115 -11.75 11.54 -7.60
N ASP A 116 -10.78 10.91 -8.25
CA ASP A 116 -10.53 9.48 -8.08
C ASP A 116 -9.97 9.19 -6.68
N PHE A 117 -9.19 10.12 -6.14
CA PHE A 117 -8.86 10.13 -4.72
C PHE A 117 -8.48 11.53 -4.21
N VAL A 118 -8.61 11.71 -2.90
CA VAL A 118 -8.11 12.88 -2.16
C VAL A 118 -7.11 12.38 -1.13
N ILE A 119 -5.95 13.01 -1.02
CA ILE A 119 -4.89 12.66 -0.07
C ILE A 119 -4.70 13.76 0.97
N GLY A 120 -4.62 13.39 2.25
CA GLY A 120 -4.27 14.27 3.35
C GLY A 120 -2.82 14.14 3.78
N ASN A 121 -2.32 15.13 4.52
CA ASN A 121 -1.03 15.01 5.18
C ASN A 121 -1.21 14.32 6.55
N TYR A 122 -0.10 13.91 7.17
CA TYR A 122 -0.10 13.22 8.46
C TYR A 122 1.03 13.70 9.35
N GLU A 123 0.89 13.44 10.63
CA GLU A 123 1.94 13.62 11.62
C GLU A 123 2.32 12.28 12.26
N THR A 124 3.57 12.15 12.65
CA THR A 124 4.09 10.97 13.35
C THR A 124 4.10 11.22 14.85
N VAL A 125 3.54 10.29 15.62
CA VAL A 125 3.47 10.37 17.08
C VAL A 125 4.29 9.26 17.71
N GLY A 126 5.11 9.61 18.72
CA GLY A 126 5.86 8.62 19.52
C GLY A 126 7.25 8.27 18.98
N SER A 127 7.74 8.96 17.93
CA SER A 127 9.10 8.75 17.42
C SER A 127 9.60 9.97 16.64
N ASP A 128 10.92 10.20 16.69
CA ASP A 128 11.60 11.19 15.85
C ASP A 128 11.95 10.65 14.44
N LYS A 129 11.49 9.44 14.11
CA LYS A 129 11.71 8.89 12.76
C LYS A 129 10.85 9.63 11.75
N GLU A 130 11.50 10.17 10.74
CA GLU A 130 10.82 10.71 9.58
C GLU A 130 10.36 9.57 8.65
N PHE A 131 9.11 9.66 8.22
CA PHE A 131 8.52 8.81 7.19
C PHE A 131 8.34 9.63 5.91
N PRO A 132 8.13 8.98 4.74
CA PRO A 132 7.98 9.69 3.49
C PRO A 132 6.90 10.78 3.59
N PRO A 133 7.25 12.07 3.47
CA PRO A 133 6.28 13.16 3.63
C PRO A 133 5.38 13.28 2.40
N LEU A 134 4.26 14.00 2.57
CA LEU A 134 3.51 14.53 1.44
C LEU A 134 4.20 15.81 0.95
N LEU A 135 4.89 15.73 -0.19
CA LEU A 135 5.65 16.85 -0.76
C LEU A 135 4.83 17.72 -1.73
N LEU A 136 3.67 17.21 -2.16
CA LEU A 136 2.78 17.93 -3.08
C LEU A 136 2.19 19.17 -2.42
N GLU A 137 2.07 20.23 -3.19
CA GLU A 137 1.33 21.43 -2.78
C GLU A 137 -0.18 21.15 -2.74
N GLU A 138 -0.89 21.95 -1.92
CA GLU A 138 -2.35 21.89 -1.86
C GLU A 138 -2.96 22.24 -3.21
N GLY A 139 -3.95 21.45 -3.62
CA GLY A 139 -4.64 21.70 -4.88
C GLY A 139 -5.05 20.43 -5.62
N LYS A 140 -5.32 20.58 -6.90
CA LYS A 140 -5.79 19.53 -7.80
C LYS A 140 -4.70 19.12 -8.79
N ILE A 141 -4.69 17.84 -9.11
CA ILE A 141 -3.85 17.25 -10.15
C ILE A 141 -4.77 16.46 -11.08
N ASP A 142 -4.76 16.80 -12.37
CA ASP A 142 -5.57 16.18 -13.41
C ASP A 142 -4.66 15.52 -14.45
N GLY A 143 -4.99 14.29 -14.80
CA GLY A 143 -4.24 13.47 -15.76
C GLY A 143 -3.36 12.41 -15.07
N ASN A 144 -3.51 11.17 -15.56
CA ASN A 144 -2.79 10.03 -14.98
C ASN A 144 -1.26 10.20 -15.05
N GLU A 145 -0.74 10.78 -16.11
CA GLU A 145 0.70 10.97 -16.28
C GLU A 145 1.31 11.80 -15.14
N GLU A 146 0.66 12.89 -14.75
CA GLU A 146 1.12 13.75 -13.67
C GLU A 146 1.04 13.05 -12.32
N ILE A 147 -0.09 12.39 -12.01
CA ILE A 147 -0.31 11.64 -10.77
C ILE A 147 0.76 10.56 -10.59
N ARG A 148 1.00 9.74 -11.61
CA ARG A 148 2.00 8.67 -11.54
C ARG A 148 3.43 9.20 -11.48
N ASN A 149 3.75 10.31 -12.17
CA ASN A 149 5.06 10.92 -12.08
C ASN A 149 5.35 11.40 -10.66
N HIS A 150 4.38 12.00 -9.98
CA HIS A 150 4.50 12.38 -8.57
C HIS A 150 4.69 11.16 -7.66
N TYR A 151 3.95 10.06 -7.89
CA TYR A 151 4.16 8.81 -7.16
C TYR A 151 5.56 8.25 -7.37
N PHE A 152 5.99 8.17 -8.62
CA PHE A 152 7.28 7.60 -8.98
C PHE A 152 8.49 8.46 -8.59
N THR A 153 8.29 9.68 -8.19
CA THR A 153 9.32 10.57 -7.65
C THR A 153 9.16 10.80 -6.14
N ASP A 154 8.43 9.88 -5.47
CA ASP A 154 8.23 9.86 -4.02
C ASP A 154 7.63 11.16 -3.46
N GLN A 155 6.78 11.86 -4.23
CA GLN A 155 6.15 13.10 -3.78
C GLN A 155 4.89 12.88 -2.94
N TRP A 156 4.32 11.67 -2.94
CA TRP A 156 3.29 11.25 -2.03
C TRP A 156 3.50 9.80 -1.55
N TYR A 157 3.05 9.53 -0.35
CA TYR A 157 3.34 8.29 0.37
C TYR A 157 2.48 7.11 -0.11
N MET A 158 3.06 5.90 -0.02
CA MET A 158 2.44 4.66 -0.50
C MET A 158 1.35 4.10 0.41
N MET A 159 1.34 4.43 1.71
CA MET A 159 0.38 3.86 2.65
C MET A 159 -1.05 4.08 2.18
N ALA A 160 -1.93 3.09 2.37
CA ALA A 160 -3.32 3.16 1.91
C ALA A 160 -4.17 4.12 2.74
N TRP A 161 -3.83 4.33 4.00
CA TRP A 161 -4.56 5.19 4.90
C TRP A 161 -4.46 6.69 4.54
N ASN A 162 -5.33 7.49 5.16
CA ASN A 162 -5.44 8.94 5.01
C ASN A 162 -5.68 9.42 3.56
N LYS A 163 -6.48 8.66 2.85
CA LYS A 163 -6.96 9.00 1.52
C LYS A 163 -8.44 8.64 1.39
N LEU A 164 -9.22 9.53 0.77
CA LEU A 164 -10.56 9.21 0.30
C LEU A 164 -10.46 8.70 -1.13
N TYR A 165 -10.75 7.44 -1.36
CA TYR A 165 -10.77 6.84 -2.69
C TYR A 165 -12.20 6.75 -3.22
N ASN A 166 -12.41 7.04 -4.49
CA ASN A 166 -13.68 6.80 -5.16
C ASN A 166 -13.97 5.28 -5.20
N LEU A 167 -15.04 4.84 -4.54
CA LEU A 167 -15.34 3.43 -4.41
C LEU A 167 -15.76 2.78 -5.74
N ASP A 168 -16.41 3.54 -6.62
CA ASP A 168 -16.76 3.06 -7.97
C ASP A 168 -15.53 2.79 -8.81
N LEU A 169 -14.48 3.64 -8.70
CA LEU A 169 -13.19 3.40 -9.38
C LEU A 169 -12.56 2.10 -8.89
N ILE A 170 -12.49 1.91 -7.55
CA ILE A 170 -11.90 0.70 -6.96
C ILE A 170 -12.58 -0.55 -7.50
N ARG A 171 -13.91 -0.57 -7.50
CA ARG A 171 -14.72 -1.73 -7.93
C ARG A 171 -14.64 -1.96 -9.43
N LYS A 172 -14.76 -0.90 -10.23
CA LYS A 172 -14.71 -0.97 -11.70
C LYS A 172 -13.38 -1.51 -12.21
N GLU A 173 -12.28 -1.07 -11.60
CA GLU A 173 -10.92 -1.46 -12.00
C GLU A 173 -10.41 -2.68 -11.24
N GLU A 174 -11.27 -3.30 -10.39
CA GLU A 174 -10.95 -4.49 -9.58
C GLU A 174 -9.70 -4.31 -8.72
N LEU A 175 -9.56 -3.11 -8.12
CA LEU A 175 -8.43 -2.78 -7.27
C LEU A 175 -8.67 -3.37 -5.87
N TYR A 176 -8.01 -4.48 -5.59
CA TYR A 176 -8.04 -5.16 -4.30
C TYR A 176 -6.63 -5.36 -3.77
N PHE A 177 -6.48 -5.34 -2.43
CA PHE A 177 -5.21 -5.66 -1.81
C PHE A 177 -4.86 -7.13 -2.04
N LYS A 178 -3.59 -7.39 -2.38
CA LYS A 178 -3.12 -8.76 -2.60
C LYS A 178 -3.05 -9.51 -1.27
N GLU A 179 -3.93 -10.49 -1.08
CA GLU A 179 -3.96 -11.30 0.15
C GLU A 179 -2.63 -12.04 0.38
N GLY A 180 -2.18 -12.05 1.65
CA GLY A 180 -0.93 -12.66 2.06
C GLY A 180 0.34 -11.90 1.67
N LEU A 181 0.22 -10.73 1.01
CA LEU A 181 1.34 -9.87 0.71
C LEU A 181 1.70 -9.01 1.94
N LEU A 182 2.97 -9.02 2.34
CA LEU A 182 3.51 -8.02 3.27
C LEU A 182 3.87 -6.76 2.47
N ASN A 183 3.63 -5.58 3.03
CA ASN A 183 3.74 -4.30 2.34
C ASN A 183 2.76 -4.23 1.13
N GLU A 184 1.54 -4.64 1.35
CA GLU A 184 0.45 -4.64 0.38
C GLU A 184 0.18 -3.25 -0.20
N ASP A 185 0.46 -2.20 0.58
CA ASP A 185 0.34 -0.79 0.22
C ASP A 185 1.20 -0.40 -0.99
N GLU A 186 2.36 -1.02 -1.15
CA GLU A 186 3.26 -0.81 -2.31
C GLU A 186 2.56 -1.14 -3.64
N LEU A 187 1.94 -2.33 -3.69
CA LEU A 187 1.22 -2.77 -4.89
C LEU A 187 -0.08 -1.97 -5.08
N TRP A 188 -0.83 -1.76 -3.99
CA TRP A 188 -2.06 -0.98 -3.99
C TRP A 188 -1.83 0.43 -4.54
N SER A 189 -0.90 1.17 -3.96
CA SER A 189 -0.61 2.55 -4.36
C SER A 189 -0.01 2.65 -5.76
N PHE A 190 0.77 1.65 -6.19
CA PHE A 190 1.21 1.54 -7.58
C PHE A 190 0.00 1.43 -8.53
N GLN A 191 -0.96 0.56 -8.24
CA GLN A 191 -2.15 0.38 -9.07
C GLN A 191 -3.03 1.64 -9.07
N ILE A 192 -3.24 2.28 -7.91
CA ILE A 192 -3.95 3.57 -7.82
C ILE A 192 -3.26 4.64 -8.65
N ALA A 193 -1.94 4.82 -8.51
CA ALA A 193 -1.19 5.81 -9.27
C ALA A 193 -1.28 5.60 -10.79
N CYS A 194 -1.28 4.34 -11.23
CA CYS A 194 -1.38 3.98 -12.63
C CYS A 194 -2.81 4.03 -13.21
N THR A 195 -3.83 4.10 -12.37
CA THR A 195 -5.25 4.06 -12.78
C THR A 195 -5.93 5.41 -12.65
N ALA A 196 -5.69 6.14 -11.57
CA ALA A 196 -6.36 7.41 -11.27
C ALA A 196 -6.09 8.48 -12.33
N GLN A 197 -7.12 9.23 -12.70
CA GLN A 197 -7.08 10.33 -13.66
C GLN A 197 -7.17 11.70 -12.98
N SER A 198 -7.55 11.73 -11.70
CA SER A 198 -7.70 12.98 -10.95
C SER A 198 -7.45 12.76 -9.46
N MET A 199 -6.73 13.67 -8.84
CA MET A 199 -6.55 13.69 -7.39
C MET A 199 -6.61 15.12 -6.83
N SER A 200 -6.88 15.24 -5.55
CA SER A 200 -6.73 16.48 -4.80
C SER A 200 -5.85 16.28 -3.58
N VAL A 201 -5.11 17.31 -3.22
CA VAL A 201 -4.15 17.32 -2.10
C VAL A 201 -4.65 18.26 -1.02
N VAL A 202 -4.72 17.77 0.22
CA VAL A 202 -5.02 18.54 1.44
C VAL A 202 -3.76 18.55 2.30
N ARG A 203 -3.14 19.71 2.47
CA ARG A 203 -1.86 19.84 3.20
C ARG A 203 -2.00 19.74 4.71
N HIS A 204 -3.22 19.86 5.22
CA HIS A 204 -3.47 19.73 6.65
C HIS A 204 -3.15 18.30 7.14
N SER A 205 -2.48 18.20 8.31
CA SER A 205 -2.20 16.90 8.93
C SER A 205 -3.46 16.39 9.61
N THR A 206 -4.13 15.46 8.93
CA THR A 206 -5.42 14.90 9.35
C THR A 206 -5.31 13.53 10.00
N TYR A 207 -4.13 12.94 9.98
CA TYR A 207 -3.86 11.57 10.47
C TYR A 207 -2.69 11.55 11.46
N LYS A 208 -2.84 10.84 12.58
CA LYS A 208 -1.84 10.65 13.62
C LYS A 208 -1.28 9.24 13.54
N TYR A 209 -0.16 9.10 12.86
CA TYR A 209 0.54 7.83 12.71
C TYR A 209 1.34 7.51 13.98
N LYS A 210 0.90 6.52 14.75
CA LYS A 210 1.54 6.12 16.00
C LYS A 210 2.62 5.06 15.78
N ILE A 211 3.88 5.43 15.99
CA ILE A 211 5.00 4.48 15.86
C ILE A 211 5.13 3.65 17.12
N ARG A 212 5.15 2.33 16.93
CA ARG A 212 5.32 1.33 18.00
C ARG A 212 6.55 0.47 17.74
N GLU A 213 7.25 0.09 18.81
CA GLU A 213 8.35 -0.90 18.72
C GLU A 213 7.86 -2.27 18.23
N SER A 214 6.59 -2.61 18.50
CA SER A 214 5.95 -3.85 18.06
C SER A 214 5.35 -3.81 16.66
N SER A 215 5.49 -2.71 15.91
CA SER A 215 4.91 -2.59 14.57
C SER A 215 5.47 -3.64 13.60
N ILE A 216 4.65 -4.08 12.65
CA ILE A 216 5.03 -5.04 11.59
C ILE A 216 6.30 -4.56 10.87
N MET A 217 6.40 -3.26 10.60
CA MET A 217 7.56 -2.65 9.92
C MET A 217 8.84 -2.69 10.77
N GLY A 218 8.74 -2.55 12.10
CA GLY A 218 9.90 -2.61 13.01
C GLY A 218 10.48 -4.02 13.16
N GLN A 219 9.72 -5.07 12.86
CA GLN A 219 10.12 -6.47 13.01
C GLN A 219 10.45 -7.17 11.68
N LEU A 220 10.28 -6.50 10.54
CA LEU A 220 10.52 -7.09 9.22
C LEU A 220 12.00 -7.42 9.04
N ARG A 221 12.32 -8.73 9.01
CA ARG A 221 13.63 -9.20 8.61
C ARG A 221 13.85 -8.87 7.11
N ASP A 222 15.06 -8.47 6.74
CA ASP A 222 15.44 -8.19 5.35
C ASP A 222 15.02 -9.29 4.36
N THR A 223 15.05 -10.55 4.80
CA THR A 223 14.65 -11.70 3.98
C THR A 223 13.16 -11.72 3.64
N ASN A 224 12.28 -11.30 4.57
CA ASN A 224 10.85 -11.22 4.33
C ASN A 224 10.52 -10.02 3.44
N ARG A 225 11.21 -8.89 3.67
CA ARG A 225 11.09 -7.70 2.81
C ARG A 225 11.51 -8.01 1.36
N ALA A 226 12.63 -8.71 1.15
CA ALA A 226 13.05 -9.11 -0.20
C ALA A 226 12.02 -9.99 -0.90
N TYR A 227 11.44 -10.95 -0.18
CA TYR A 227 10.39 -11.80 -0.74
C TYR A 227 9.14 -10.98 -1.09
N ALA A 228 8.64 -10.13 -0.18
CA ALA A 228 7.50 -9.27 -0.42
C ALA A 228 7.70 -8.37 -1.64
N LEU A 229 8.84 -7.65 -1.73
CA LEU A 229 9.18 -6.83 -2.89
C LEU A 229 9.29 -7.65 -4.19
N SER A 230 9.73 -8.92 -4.12
CA SER A 230 9.75 -9.79 -5.31
C SER A 230 8.33 -10.11 -5.80
N VAL A 231 7.39 -10.28 -4.87
CA VAL A 231 5.96 -10.47 -5.21
C VAL A 231 5.39 -9.18 -5.78
N VAL A 232 5.64 -8.03 -5.15
CA VAL A 232 5.22 -6.71 -5.66
C VAL A 232 5.71 -6.51 -7.10
N PHE A 233 7.01 -6.77 -7.35
CA PHE A 233 7.57 -6.70 -8.69
C PHE A 233 6.81 -7.58 -9.70
N ASN A 234 6.60 -8.86 -9.37
CA ASN A 234 5.93 -9.80 -10.26
C ASN A 234 4.48 -9.41 -10.56
N GLU A 235 3.73 -9.00 -9.52
CA GLU A 235 2.33 -8.59 -9.67
C GLU A 235 2.22 -7.27 -10.44
N ALA A 236 3.06 -6.28 -10.14
CA ALA A 236 3.10 -5.02 -10.88
C ALA A 236 3.47 -5.24 -12.36
N TYR A 237 4.43 -6.14 -12.63
CA TYR A 237 4.82 -6.51 -14.00
C TYR A 237 3.65 -7.13 -14.77
N LYS A 238 3.00 -8.14 -14.20
CA LYS A 238 1.84 -8.82 -14.82
C LYS A 238 0.67 -7.87 -15.03
N TRP A 239 0.30 -7.13 -13.99
CA TRP A 239 -0.78 -6.15 -14.08
C TRP A 239 -0.53 -5.12 -15.18
N SER A 240 0.69 -4.59 -15.27
CA SER A 240 1.05 -3.62 -16.30
C SER A 240 1.05 -4.21 -17.71
N GLU A 241 1.41 -5.50 -17.84
CA GLU A 241 1.36 -6.23 -19.12
C GLU A 241 -0.11 -6.46 -19.54
N GLU A 242 -0.97 -6.90 -18.63
CA GLU A 242 -2.40 -7.12 -18.86
C GLU A 242 -3.14 -5.82 -19.25
N LYS A 243 -2.80 -4.71 -18.59
CA LYS A 243 -3.35 -3.38 -18.90
C LYS A 243 -2.72 -2.73 -20.14
N GLY A 244 -1.69 -3.33 -20.74
CA GLY A 244 -1.00 -2.79 -21.92
C GLY A 244 -0.13 -1.55 -21.64
N VAL A 245 0.22 -1.29 -20.40
CA VAL A 245 0.97 -0.09 -19.95
C VAL A 245 2.38 -0.40 -19.48
N LEU A 246 2.84 -1.63 -19.65
CA LEU A 246 4.16 -2.08 -19.17
C LEU A 246 5.31 -1.21 -19.69
N TYR A 247 5.24 -0.74 -20.92
CA TYR A 247 6.28 0.12 -21.50
C TYR A 247 6.50 1.38 -20.67
N ASP A 248 5.43 2.05 -20.27
CA ASP A 248 5.47 3.33 -19.57
C ASP A 248 6.02 3.19 -18.14
N TYR A 249 5.79 2.03 -17.49
CA TYR A 249 6.10 1.81 -16.08
C TYR A 249 7.30 0.92 -15.82
N PHE A 250 7.87 0.33 -16.87
CA PHE A 250 8.88 -0.72 -16.76
C PHE A 250 10.07 -0.35 -15.87
N HIS A 251 10.61 0.85 -16.02
CA HIS A 251 11.75 1.29 -15.20
C HIS A 251 11.42 1.35 -13.72
N LYS A 252 10.20 1.76 -13.37
CA LYS A 252 9.76 1.86 -11.99
C LYS A 252 9.51 0.48 -11.38
N ILE A 253 8.89 -0.40 -12.15
CA ILE A 253 8.70 -1.80 -11.78
C ILE A 253 10.05 -2.47 -11.55
N LEU A 254 11.04 -2.20 -12.40
CA LEU A 254 12.40 -2.70 -12.20
C LEU A 254 13.04 -2.23 -10.88
N ASN A 255 12.70 -1.06 -10.36
CA ASN A 255 13.23 -0.58 -9.09
C ASN A 255 12.90 -1.53 -7.93
N TYR A 256 11.71 -2.12 -7.89
CA TYR A 256 11.37 -3.14 -6.89
C TYR A 256 12.34 -4.32 -6.98
N ARG A 257 12.60 -4.82 -8.18
CA ARG A 257 13.52 -5.93 -8.41
C ARG A 257 14.96 -5.57 -8.04
N GLU A 258 15.41 -4.36 -8.35
CA GLU A 258 16.75 -3.89 -7.97
C GLU A 258 16.92 -3.81 -6.44
N GLN A 259 15.88 -3.40 -5.71
CA GLN A 259 15.86 -3.45 -4.26
C GLN A 259 15.99 -4.90 -3.75
N VAL A 260 15.26 -5.84 -4.35
CA VAL A 260 15.39 -7.28 -4.02
C VAL A 260 16.81 -7.75 -4.21
N PHE A 261 17.44 -7.45 -5.35
CA PHE A 261 18.86 -7.82 -5.59
C PHE A 261 19.80 -7.15 -4.59
N SER A 262 19.58 -5.90 -4.24
CA SER A 262 20.36 -5.19 -3.22
C SER A 262 20.30 -5.94 -1.89
N ILE A 263 19.11 -6.32 -1.42
CA ILE A 263 18.94 -7.07 -0.18
C ILE A 263 19.58 -8.47 -0.27
N ILE A 264 19.42 -9.18 -1.39
CA ILE A 264 20.03 -10.51 -1.59
C ILE A 264 21.55 -10.40 -1.49
N PHE A 265 22.16 -9.46 -2.20
CA PHE A 265 23.62 -9.36 -2.27
C PHE A 265 24.25 -8.68 -1.04
N SER A 266 23.48 -8.00 -0.19
CA SER A 266 23.93 -7.50 1.11
C SER A 266 24.08 -8.59 2.18
N GLN A 267 23.45 -9.77 2.02
CA GLN A 267 23.57 -10.87 2.98
C GLN A 267 25.03 -11.27 3.23
N LYS A 268 25.35 -11.68 4.47
CA LYS A 268 26.74 -11.91 4.93
C LYS A 268 27.42 -13.07 4.19
N THR A 269 26.73 -14.19 4.03
CA THR A 269 27.32 -15.41 3.46
C THR A 269 26.79 -15.74 2.07
N CYS A 270 27.56 -16.49 1.29
CA CYS A 270 27.13 -16.95 -0.03
C CYS A 270 25.92 -17.90 0.06
N SER A 271 25.82 -18.70 1.12
CA SER A 271 24.69 -19.58 1.38
C SER A 271 23.41 -18.79 1.58
N GLN A 272 23.42 -17.76 2.46
CA GLN A 272 22.28 -16.88 2.69
C GLN A 272 21.82 -16.16 1.42
N LYS A 273 22.79 -15.64 0.63
CA LYS A 273 22.48 -14.99 -0.66
C LYS A 273 21.76 -15.94 -1.62
N LYS A 274 22.26 -17.18 -1.72
CA LYS A 274 21.71 -18.20 -2.61
C LYS A 274 20.32 -18.66 -2.15
N GLU A 275 20.14 -18.88 -0.86
CA GLU A 275 18.85 -19.27 -0.27
C GLU A 275 17.79 -18.20 -0.52
N LEU A 276 18.11 -16.93 -0.23
CA LEU A 276 17.20 -15.82 -0.45
C LEU A 276 16.89 -15.60 -1.94
N PHE A 277 17.90 -15.74 -2.80
CA PHE A 277 17.70 -15.69 -4.25
C PHE A 277 16.75 -16.79 -4.71
N LEU A 278 16.91 -18.03 -4.20
CA LEU A 278 16.00 -19.15 -4.52
C LEU A 278 14.56 -18.84 -4.13
N LYS A 279 14.37 -18.25 -2.94
CA LYS A 279 13.05 -17.87 -2.44
C LYS A 279 12.35 -16.86 -3.36
N CYS A 280 13.10 -15.90 -3.90
CA CYS A 280 12.57 -14.83 -4.75
C CYS A 280 12.55 -15.18 -6.25
N TYR A 281 13.33 -16.19 -6.68
CA TYR A 281 13.69 -16.44 -8.09
C TYR A 281 12.50 -16.47 -9.04
N LYS A 282 11.43 -17.19 -8.69
CA LYS A 282 10.24 -17.32 -9.55
C LYS A 282 9.56 -15.98 -9.85
N ASN A 283 9.68 -15.02 -8.92
CA ASN A 283 9.06 -13.72 -9.04
C ASN A 283 9.92 -12.70 -9.81
N LEU A 284 11.20 -12.99 -10.07
CA LEU A 284 12.15 -11.99 -10.60
C LEU A 284 12.32 -12.05 -12.12
N HIS A 285 11.61 -12.94 -12.81
CA HIS A 285 11.75 -13.12 -14.23
C HIS A 285 11.07 -12.02 -15.06
N ILE A 286 11.76 -11.62 -16.12
CA ILE A 286 11.21 -10.83 -17.23
C ILE A 286 11.52 -11.56 -18.54
N ASN A 287 10.96 -11.07 -19.65
CA ASN A 287 11.41 -11.46 -20.98
C ASN A 287 12.45 -10.43 -21.49
N PRO A 288 13.77 -10.72 -21.39
CA PRO A 288 14.80 -9.73 -21.71
C PRO A 288 14.82 -9.32 -23.19
N LEU A 289 14.57 -10.27 -24.09
CA LEU A 289 14.53 -9.96 -25.53
C LEU A 289 13.34 -9.10 -25.92
N HIS A 290 12.18 -9.36 -25.30
CA HIS A 290 11.00 -8.52 -25.48
C HIS A 290 11.28 -7.10 -24.96
N ALA A 291 11.80 -6.98 -23.74
CA ALA A 291 12.16 -5.70 -23.13
C ALA A 291 13.19 -4.92 -23.98
N TYR A 292 14.19 -5.61 -24.53
CA TYR A 292 15.20 -4.98 -25.40
C TYR A 292 14.63 -4.51 -26.75
N LYS A 293 13.85 -5.38 -27.42
CA LYS A 293 13.21 -5.03 -28.71
C LYS A 293 12.28 -3.84 -28.59
N ASN A 294 11.60 -3.71 -27.46
CA ASN A 294 10.72 -2.58 -27.17
C ASN A 294 11.44 -1.39 -26.48
N LYS A 295 12.78 -1.37 -26.49
CA LYS A 295 13.60 -0.28 -25.94
C LYS A 295 13.36 0.00 -24.45
N MET A 296 12.81 -0.94 -23.71
CA MET A 296 12.61 -0.85 -22.25
C MET A 296 13.92 -1.01 -21.47
N ILE A 297 14.90 -1.71 -22.06
CA ILE A 297 16.25 -1.88 -21.50
C ILE A 297 17.31 -1.59 -22.56
N THR A 298 18.49 -1.19 -22.08
CA THR A 298 19.67 -0.97 -22.93
C THR A 298 20.38 -2.29 -23.25
N SER A 299 21.30 -2.28 -24.24
CA SER A 299 22.17 -3.42 -24.53
C SER A 299 23.01 -3.83 -23.30
N ARG A 300 23.47 -2.87 -22.49
CA ARG A 300 24.20 -3.14 -21.25
C ARG A 300 23.31 -3.85 -20.23
N SER A 301 22.06 -3.40 -20.09
CA SER A 301 21.08 -4.05 -19.21
C SER A 301 20.72 -5.44 -19.70
N LEU A 302 20.63 -5.66 -21.03
CA LEU A 302 20.37 -6.97 -21.60
C LEU A 302 21.43 -8.01 -21.17
N VAL A 303 22.71 -7.62 -21.07
CA VAL A 303 23.76 -8.50 -20.54
C VAL A 303 23.45 -8.92 -19.11
N LYS A 304 23.03 -8.00 -18.23
CA LYS A 304 22.61 -8.33 -16.86
C LYS A 304 21.45 -9.32 -16.88
N GLU A 305 20.48 -9.10 -17.73
CA GLU A 305 19.24 -9.89 -17.81
C GLU A 305 19.43 -11.30 -18.38
N PHE A 306 20.62 -11.64 -18.88
CA PHE A 306 20.90 -12.97 -19.42
C PHE A 306 20.66 -14.09 -18.41
N TYR A 307 20.72 -13.80 -17.10
CA TYR A 307 20.43 -14.78 -16.04
C TYR A 307 19.01 -15.40 -16.15
N ASN A 308 18.06 -14.70 -16.78
CA ASN A 308 16.68 -15.19 -16.98
C ASN A 308 16.63 -16.45 -17.87
N TYR A 309 17.65 -16.68 -18.69
CA TYR A 309 17.76 -17.85 -19.57
C TYR A 309 18.61 -18.99 -18.97
N LEU A 310 19.20 -18.77 -17.79
CA LEU A 310 20.10 -19.73 -17.17
C LEU A 310 19.36 -20.56 -16.11
N PRO A 311 19.76 -21.83 -15.91
CA PRO A 311 19.31 -22.58 -14.75
C PRO A 311 19.59 -21.83 -13.46
N PHE A 312 18.71 -21.94 -12.47
CA PHE A 312 18.75 -21.20 -11.21
C PHE A 312 20.17 -21.02 -10.61
N ILE A 313 20.92 -22.13 -10.44
CA ILE A 313 22.26 -22.08 -9.83
C ILE A 313 23.21 -21.25 -10.68
N VAL A 314 23.20 -21.47 -11.99
CA VAL A 314 24.07 -20.75 -12.94
C VAL A 314 23.68 -19.27 -12.99
N GLY A 315 22.38 -18.97 -13.01
CA GLY A 315 21.87 -17.61 -12.99
C GLY A 315 22.28 -16.84 -11.73
N PHE A 316 22.25 -17.49 -10.55
CA PHE A 316 22.73 -16.89 -9.30
C PHE A 316 24.21 -16.49 -9.38
N TYR A 317 25.10 -17.41 -9.81
CA TYR A 317 26.50 -17.09 -9.92
C TYR A 317 26.81 -16.09 -11.02
N TYR A 318 26.05 -16.10 -12.11
CA TYR A 318 26.13 -15.09 -13.16
C TYR A 318 25.81 -13.70 -12.63
N LEU A 319 24.67 -13.52 -11.93
CA LEU A 319 24.31 -12.25 -11.33
C LEU A 319 25.32 -11.78 -10.27
N ARG A 320 25.83 -12.70 -9.48
CA ARG A 320 26.88 -12.39 -8.50
C ARG A 320 28.14 -11.86 -9.19
N PHE A 321 28.59 -12.53 -10.25
CA PHE A 321 29.73 -12.08 -11.07
C PHE A 321 29.47 -10.71 -11.69
N TYR A 322 28.28 -10.51 -12.29
CA TYR A 322 27.90 -9.25 -12.89
C TYR A 322 27.93 -8.10 -11.85
N ASN A 323 27.32 -8.29 -10.70
CA ASN A 323 27.28 -7.25 -9.65
C ASN A 323 28.66 -6.97 -9.03
N THR A 324 29.59 -7.92 -9.05
CA THR A 324 30.93 -7.73 -8.44
C THR A 324 31.91 -7.08 -9.41
N ILE A 325 31.84 -7.40 -10.70
CA ILE A 325 32.87 -7.04 -11.69
C ILE A 325 32.36 -6.05 -12.73
N LEU A 326 31.13 -6.22 -13.24
CA LEU A 326 30.62 -5.44 -14.37
C LEU A 326 29.81 -4.19 -13.96
N LYS A 327 29.42 -4.08 -12.69
CA LYS A 327 28.75 -2.90 -12.16
C LYS A 327 29.73 -1.77 -11.78
N ARG A 328 31.05 -2.06 -11.79
CA ARG A 328 32.11 -1.07 -11.68
C ARG A 328 32.28 -0.39 -13.04
#